data_de3eb75b7f2a2f68c22764cb8b838299
#
_entry.id   de3eb75b7f2a2f68c22764cb8b838299
#
_cell.length_a   1.000
_cell.length_b   1.000
_cell.length_c   1.000
_cell.angle_alpha   90.00
_cell.angle_beta   90.00
_cell.angle_gamma   90.00
#
_symmetry.space_group_name_H-M   'P 1'
#
loop_
_entity.id
_entity.type
_entity.pdbx_description
1 polymer ?
#
loop_
_entity_poly.entity_id
_entity_poly.type
_entity_poly.pdbx_seq_one_letter_code
_entity_poly.pdbx_strand_id
1 'polypeptide(L)'
;MRSSNNVGLEVNLFLGMCVTQGVRGTRDFYPEDMRLRNWLFDNFTDAALLHGFDEYDAPVLEHEELYTRKQGEEITQQLYNFEDKGNRKVALRPEMTPSLARMVMARAGALSMPIKWFSIPQCWRYERTQRGR
;
A
#
# COMPACT_ATOMS: atom_id res chain seq x y z
N MET A 1 -11.35 13.34 40.99
CA MET A 1 -11.38 14.46 40.03
C MET A 1 -9.95 14.88 39.74
N ARG A 2 -9.33 14.34 38.72
CA ARG A 2 -8.03 14.82 38.21
C ARG A 2 -8.02 14.70 36.69
N SER A 3 -7.95 15.84 36.07
CA SER A 3 -7.12 16.25 34.96
C SER A 3 -7.50 15.72 33.58
N SER A 4 -8.57 16.26 33.04
CA SER A 4 -8.82 16.24 31.57
C SER A 4 -8.20 17.43 30.81
N ASN A 5 -7.43 18.30 31.48
CA ASN A 5 -6.95 19.56 30.90
C ASN A 5 -5.53 19.50 30.28
N ASN A 6 -4.75 18.42 30.47
CA ASN A 6 -3.38 18.37 29.96
C ASN A 6 -3.27 17.88 28.51
N VAL A 7 -4.18 17.05 28.05
CA VAL A 7 -4.13 16.52 26.68
C VAL A 7 -4.38 17.62 25.64
N GLY A 8 -5.26 18.57 25.95
CA GLY A 8 -5.58 19.68 25.05
C GLY A 8 -4.44 20.70 24.87
N LEU A 9 -3.61 20.88 25.89
CA LEU A 9 -2.48 21.83 25.84
C LEU A 9 -1.29 21.23 25.04
N GLU A 10 -1.01 19.95 25.17
CA GLU A 10 0.04 19.28 24.42
C GLU A 10 -0.29 19.22 22.91
N VAL A 11 -1.55 18.98 22.56
CA VAL A 11 -2.00 19.01 21.15
C VAL A 11 -1.82 20.40 20.55
N ASN A 12 -2.12 21.49 21.30
CA ASN A 12 -1.96 22.85 20.81
C ASN A 12 -0.49 23.30 20.65
N LEU A 13 0.42 22.81 21.47
CA LEU A 13 1.87 23.08 21.30
C LEU A 13 2.45 22.37 20.07
N PHE A 14 1.92 21.20 19.72
CA PHE A 14 2.32 20.45 18.52
C PHE A 14 1.76 21.08 17.22
N LEU A 15 0.59 21.72 17.29
CA LEU A 15 -0.09 22.33 16.13
C LEU A 15 0.65 23.53 15.54
N GLY A 16 1.52 24.20 16.31
CA GLY A 16 2.31 25.36 15.81
C GLY A 16 3.44 24.99 14.85
N MET A 17 3.82 23.71 14.73
CA MET A 17 4.96 23.24 13.91
C MET A 17 4.60 22.03 13.00
N CYS A 18 3.33 21.65 12.90
CA CYS A 18 2.96 20.46 12.16
C CYS A 18 2.44 20.78 10.76
N VAL A 19 2.95 20.05 9.78
CA VAL A 19 2.35 20.00 8.44
C VAL A 19 1.01 19.32 8.59
N THR A 20 -0.08 20.08 8.45
CA THR A 20 -1.46 19.58 8.64
C THR A 20 -2.07 19.00 7.36
N GLN A 21 -1.38 19.11 6.24
CA GLN A 21 -1.84 18.58 4.96
C GLN A 21 -1.06 17.32 4.58
N GLY A 22 -1.80 16.29 4.17
CA GLY A 22 -1.20 15.10 3.58
C GLY A 22 -0.48 15.39 2.25
N VAL A 23 0.33 14.44 1.81
CA VAL A 23 1.01 14.54 0.52
C VAL A 23 -0.04 14.66 -0.59
N ARG A 24 0.21 15.54 -1.58
CA ARG A 24 -0.71 15.75 -2.71
C ARG A 24 -1.02 14.44 -3.42
N GLY A 25 -2.31 14.13 -3.56
CA GLY A 25 -2.79 12.89 -4.16
C GLY A 25 -3.00 11.75 -3.15
N THR A 26 -2.72 11.98 -1.87
CA THR A 26 -3.09 11.05 -0.79
C THR A 26 -4.38 11.50 -0.10
N ARG A 27 -5.00 10.57 0.63
CA ARG A 27 -6.21 10.82 1.41
C ARG A 27 -6.11 10.15 2.77
N ASP A 28 -6.47 10.90 3.81
CA ASP A 28 -6.66 10.36 5.15
C ASP A 28 -8.02 9.66 5.25
N PHE A 29 -8.06 8.61 6.06
CA PHE A 29 -9.29 7.88 6.37
C PHE A 29 -9.56 8.03 7.87
N TYR A 30 -10.56 8.84 8.21
CA TYR A 30 -11.00 8.98 9.57
C TYR A 30 -11.79 7.74 10.04
N PRO A 31 -12.07 7.57 11.36
CA PRO A 31 -12.73 6.38 11.87
C PRO A 31 -14.08 6.06 11.19
N GLU A 32 -14.83 7.07 10.77
CA GLU A 32 -16.09 6.91 10.04
C GLU A 32 -15.88 6.34 8.64
N ASP A 33 -14.87 6.82 7.91
CA ASP A 33 -14.48 6.29 6.58
C ASP A 33 -13.96 4.86 6.71
N MET A 34 -13.17 4.60 7.77
CA MET A 34 -12.61 3.28 8.03
C MET A 34 -13.68 2.24 8.32
N ARG A 35 -14.79 2.58 8.95
CA ARG A 35 -15.90 1.62 9.16
C ARG A 35 -16.48 1.11 7.84
N LEU A 36 -16.70 2.00 6.88
CA LEU A 36 -17.21 1.63 5.57
C LEU A 36 -16.18 0.82 4.77
N ARG A 37 -14.91 1.27 4.82
CA ARG A 37 -13.81 0.59 4.14
C ARG A 37 -13.59 -0.82 4.69
N ASN A 38 -13.56 -0.99 6.00
CA ASN A 38 -13.38 -2.29 6.63
C ASN A 38 -14.55 -3.22 6.31
N TRP A 39 -15.79 -2.72 6.41
CA TRP A 39 -16.96 -3.51 5.99
C TRP A 39 -16.83 -4.04 4.55
N LEU A 40 -16.37 -3.21 3.61
CA LEU A 40 -16.15 -3.63 2.23
C LEU A 40 -15.04 -4.69 2.13
N PHE A 41 -13.92 -4.47 2.81
CA PHE A 41 -12.78 -5.39 2.77
C PHE A 41 -13.09 -6.72 3.44
N ASP A 42 -13.84 -6.72 4.53
CA ASP A 42 -14.30 -7.93 5.21
C ASP A 42 -15.17 -8.77 4.27
N ASN A 43 -16.12 -8.15 3.54
CA ASN A 43 -16.94 -8.86 2.56
C ASN A 43 -16.12 -9.46 1.41
N PHE A 44 -15.08 -8.76 0.91
CA PHE A 44 -14.15 -9.33 -0.09
C PHE A 44 -13.36 -10.49 0.48
N THR A 45 -12.86 -10.35 1.69
CA THR A 45 -12.09 -11.38 2.40
C THR A 45 -12.95 -12.64 2.60
N ASP A 46 -14.15 -12.48 3.13
CA ASP A 46 -15.08 -13.57 3.36
C ASP A 46 -15.43 -14.32 2.05
N ALA A 47 -15.67 -13.57 0.98
CA ALA A 47 -15.93 -14.16 -0.33
C ALA A 47 -14.72 -14.94 -0.85
N ALA A 48 -13.51 -14.41 -0.71
CA ALA A 48 -12.30 -15.09 -1.12
C ALA A 48 -12.06 -16.39 -0.32
N LEU A 49 -12.18 -16.32 1.00
CA LEU A 49 -12.03 -17.48 1.88
C LEU A 49 -13.08 -18.56 1.59
N LEU A 50 -14.33 -18.17 1.34
CA LEU A 50 -15.42 -19.09 0.95
C LEU A 50 -15.08 -19.88 -0.31
N HIS A 51 -14.31 -19.29 -1.24
CA HIS A 51 -13.89 -19.93 -2.49
C HIS A 51 -12.53 -20.62 -2.39
N GLY A 52 -11.98 -20.73 -1.18
CA GLY A 52 -10.71 -21.42 -0.88
C GLY A 52 -9.47 -20.64 -1.34
N PHE A 53 -9.53 -19.32 -1.29
CA PHE A 53 -8.36 -18.47 -1.48
C PHE A 53 -7.72 -18.15 -0.13
N ASP A 54 -6.39 -18.17 -0.06
CA ASP A 54 -5.60 -17.77 1.10
C ASP A 54 -5.10 -16.33 0.92
N GLU A 55 -5.10 -15.56 2.00
CA GLU A 55 -4.58 -14.20 1.99
C GLU A 55 -3.04 -14.22 1.95
N TYR A 56 -2.47 -13.34 1.11
CA TYR A 56 -1.05 -13.07 1.09
C TYR A 56 -0.79 -11.57 1.06
N ASP A 57 0.39 -11.16 1.48
CA ASP A 57 0.91 -9.80 1.30
C ASP A 57 2.39 -9.84 0.94
N ALA A 58 2.88 -8.75 0.42
CA ALA A 58 4.28 -8.52 0.09
C ALA A 58 4.71 -7.14 0.63
N PRO A 59 6.01 -6.89 0.77
CA PRO A 59 6.50 -5.58 1.18
C PRO A 59 5.96 -4.46 0.29
N VAL A 60 5.63 -3.33 0.92
CA VAL A 60 5.25 -2.10 0.21
C VAL A 60 6.40 -1.58 -0.63
N LEU A 61 7.62 -1.73 -0.11
CA LEU A 61 8.87 -1.30 -0.72
C LEU A 61 9.54 -2.50 -1.39
N GLU A 62 9.80 -2.38 -2.70
CA GLU A 62 10.44 -3.40 -3.52
C GLU A 62 11.62 -2.81 -4.30
N HIS A 63 12.47 -3.65 -4.87
CA HIS A 63 13.47 -3.20 -5.82
C HIS A 63 12.81 -2.60 -7.07
N GLU A 64 13.25 -1.43 -7.50
CA GLU A 64 12.74 -0.75 -8.70
C GLU A 64 12.81 -1.65 -9.94
N GLU A 65 13.86 -2.47 -10.04
CA GLU A 65 14.06 -3.41 -11.15
C GLU A 65 12.88 -4.38 -11.33
N LEU A 66 12.16 -4.72 -10.27
CA LEU A 66 11.01 -5.62 -10.34
C LEU A 66 9.91 -5.08 -11.26
N TYR A 67 9.79 -3.76 -11.35
CA TYR A 67 8.76 -3.08 -12.15
C TYR A 67 9.27 -2.66 -13.53
N THR A 68 10.55 -2.29 -13.65
CA THR A 68 11.09 -1.74 -14.88
C THR A 68 11.42 -2.80 -15.93
N ARG A 69 11.68 -4.04 -15.53
CA ARG A 69 12.10 -5.15 -16.42
C ARG A 69 11.18 -5.41 -17.61
N LYS A 70 9.88 -5.19 -17.50
CA LYS A 70 8.90 -5.55 -18.54
C LYS A 70 8.16 -4.37 -19.14
N GLN A 71 8.13 -3.23 -18.49
CA GLN A 71 7.22 -2.13 -18.83
C GLN A 71 7.92 -0.90 -19.42
N GLY A 72 9.25 -0.95 -19.59
CA GLY A 72 10.02 0.13 -20.22
C GLY A 72 10.12 1.40 -19.38
N GLU A 73 10.56 2.49 -20.02
CA GLU A 73 10.81 3.79 -19.36
C GLU A 73 9.52 4.50 -18.88
N GLU A 74 8.39 4.17 -19.47
CA GLU A 74 7.11 4.83 -19.16
C GLU A 74 6.66 4.59 -17.72
N ILE A 75 6.87 3.37 -17.20
CA ILE A 75 6.49 3.06 -15.82
C ILE A 75 7.38 3.79 -14.82
N THR A 76 8.65 4.05 -15.16
CA THR A 76 9.59 4.72 -14.26
C THR A 76 9.09 6.12 -13.91
N GLN A 77 8.37 6.78 -14.81
CA GLN A 77 7.76 8.09 -14.57
C GLN A 77 6.54 8.04 -13.64
N GLN A 78 5.95 6.86 -13.46
CA GLN A 78 4.78 6.63 -12.61
C GLN A 78 5.13 6.00 -11.26
N LEU A 79 6.41 5.69 -11.02
CA LEU A 79 6.86 5.13 -9.77
C LEU A 79 7.21 6.21 -8.74
N TYR A 80 6.85 5.97 -7.49
CA TYR A 80 7.52 6.60 -6.36
C TYR A 80 8.81 5.84 -6.08
N ASN A 81 9.90 6.23 -6.70
CA ASN A 81 11.21 5.59 -6.58
C ASN A 81 12.24 6.52 -5.95
N PHE A 82 13.19 5.93 -5.26
CA PHE A 82 14.28 6.63 -4.61
C PHE A 82 15.45 5.68 -4.32
N GLU A 83 16.58 6.24 -3.96
CA GLU A 83 17.73 5.47 -3.49
C GLU A 83 17.72 5.42 -1.97
N ASP A 84 17.81 4.24 -1.40
CA ASP A 84 17.84 4.06 0.05
C ASP A 84 19.25 4.35 0.61
N LYS A 85 19.38 4.34 1.94
CA LYS A 85 20.68 4.61 2.61
C LYS A 85 21.76 3.57 2.29
N GLY A 86 21.40 2.46 1.68
CA GLY A 86 22.33 1.41 1.22
C GLY A 86 22.60 1.48 -0.28
N ASN A 87 22.30 2.62 -0.93
CA ASN A 87 22.47 2.87 -2.37
C ASN A 87 21.70 1.85 -3.23
N ARG A 88 20.54 1.38 -2.74
CA ARG A 88 19.67 0.48 -3.52
C ARG A 88 18.54 1.28 -4.13
N LYS A 89 18.29 1.09 -5.43
CA LYS A 89 17.14 1.66 -6.11
C LYS A 89 15.89 0.88 -5.71
N VAL A 90 14.99 1.56 -5.04
CA VAL A 90 13.75 1.01 -4.50
C VAL A 90 12.56 1.85 -4.94
N ALA A 91 11.37 1.23 -4.94
CA ALA A 91 10.13 1.90 -5.29
C ALA A 91 8.98 1.42 -4.42
N LEU A 92 8.03 2.31 -4.16
CA LEU A 92 6.73 1.90 -3.62
C LEU A 92 5.98 1.12 -4.69
N ARG A 93 5.39 -0.01 -4.32
CA ARG A 93 4.65 -0.87 -5.26
C ARG A 93 3.51 -0.13 -5.96
N PRO A 94 3.50 -0.03 -7.31
CA PRO A 94 2.40 0.56 -8.07
C PRO A 94 1.26 -0.43 -8.27
N GLU A 95 1.55 -1.72 -8.15
CA GLU A 95 0.65 -2.86 -8.32
C GLU A 95 1.22 -4.09 -7.61
N MET A 96 0.41 -5.13 -7.48
CA MET A 96 0.78 -6.33 -6.72
C MET A 96 1.31 -7.48 -7.57
N THR A 97 1.01 -7.51 -8.87
CA THR A 97 1.33 -8.62 -9.76
C THR A 97 2.82 -8.98 -9.81
N PRO A 98 3.77 -8.03 -9.91
CA PRO A 98 5.20 -8.37 -9.92
C PRO A 98 5.68 -8.96 -8.60
N SER A 99 5.18 -8.46 -7.46
CA SER A 99 5.48 -9.01 -6.14
C SER A 99 4.96 -10.44 -5.98
N LEU A 100 3.72 -10.69 -6.44
CA LEU A 100 3.16 -12.04 -6.48
C LEU A 100 4.02 -12.98 -7.32
N ALA A 101 4.38 -12.58 -8.52
CA ALA A 101 5.22 -13.38 -9.41
C ALA A 101 6.56 -13.73 -8.74
N ARG A 102 7.22 -12.76 -8.11
CA ARG A 102 8.46 -12.97 -7.37
C ARG A 102 8.29 -14.00 -6.24
N MET A 103 7.22 -13.89 -5.46
CA MET A 103 6.92 -14.81 -4.36
C MET A 103 6.65 -16.23 -4.84
N VAL A 104 5.86 -16.37 -5.90
CA VAL A 104 5.56 -17.68 -6.52
C VAL A 104 6.84 -18.30 -7.09
N MET A 105 7.64 -17.54 -7.81
CA MET A 105 8.91 -18.03 -8.36
C MET A 105 9.88 -18.48 -7.26
N ALA A 106 9.95 -17.75 -6.15
CA ALA A 106 10.81 -18.10 -5.01
C ALA A 106 10.44 -19.44 -4.35
N ARG A 107 9.21 -19.91 -4.50
CA ARG A 107 8.69 -21.15 -3.91
C ARG A 107 8.07 -22.11 -4.92
N ALA A 108 8.34 -21.97 -6.19
CA ALA A 108 7.67 -22.69 -7.27
C ALA A 108 7.66 -24.23 -7.07
N GLY A 109 8.75 -24.80 -6.52
CA GLY A 109 8.82 -26.24 -6.24
C GLY A 109 8.10 -26.73 -4.97
N ALA A 110 7.60 -25.82 -4.14
CA ALA A 110 6.97 -26.13 -2.86
C ALA A 110 5.49 -25.73 -2.81
N LEU A 111 4.97 -25.06 -3.85
CA LEU A 111 3.58 -24.61 -3.89
C LEU A 111 2.68 -25.67 -4.50
N SER A 112 1.58 -25.95 -3.81
CA SER A 112 0.52 -26.82 -4.37
C SER A 112 -0.28 -26.06 -5.44
N MET A 113 -0.61 -26.76 -6.52
CA MET A 113 -1.41 -26.21 -7.61
C MET A 113 -2.87 -26.68 -7.52
N PRO A 114 -3.85 -25.86 -7.88
CA PRO A 114 -3.73 -24.46 -8.31
C PRO A 114 -3.47 -23.52 -7.13
N ILE A 115 -2.66 -22.48 -7.36
CA ILE A 115 -2.43 -21.42 -6.38
C ILE A 115 -3.68 -20.54 -6.33
N LYS A 116 -4.29 -20.44 -5.16
CA LYS A 116 -5.45 -19.59 -4.90
C LYS A 116 -5.11 -18.61 -3.81
N TRP A 117 -4.57 -17.47 -4.19
CA TRP A 117 -4.19 -16.41 -3.26
C TRP A 117 -4.90 -15.11 -3.61
N PHE A 118 -5.24 -14.32 -2.59
CA PHE A 118 -5.79 -12.98 -2.75
C PHE A 118 -5.05 -11.98 -1.87
N SER A 119 -5.14 -10.71 -2.22
CA SER A 119 -4.62 -9.60 -1.43
C SER A 119 -5.45 -8.34 -1.69
N ILE A 120 -5.58 -7.48 -0.68
CA ILE A 120 -6.24 -6.16 -0.79
C ILE A 120 -5.19 -5.09 -0.42
N PRO A 121 -4.18 -4.90 -1.27
CA PRO A 121 -3.02 -4.09 -0.96
C PRO A 121 -3.27 -2.60 -1.21
N GLN A 122 -2.51 -1.76 -0.50
CA GLN A 122 -2.30 -0.38 -0.93
C GLN A 122 -1.23 -0.33 -2.02
N CYS A 123 -1.50 0.46 -3.07
CA CYS A 123 -0.59 0.70 -4.18
C CYS A 123 -0.43 2.20 -4.41
N TRP A 124 0.73 2.61 -4.93
CA TRP A 124 1.09 4.02 -5.11
C TRP A 124 1.55 4.27 -6.53
N ARG A 125 0.88 5.22 -7.23
CA ARG A 125 1.29 5.67 -8.56
C ARG A 125 1.44 7.18 -8.58
N TYR A 126 2.52 7.66 -9.16
CA TYR A 126 2.72 9.07 -9.45
C TYR A 126 2.05 9.41 -10.79
N GLU A 127 0.75 9.63 -10.73
CA GLU A 127 -0.04 9.96 -11.93
C GLU A 127 -0.62 11.38 -11.84
N ARG A 128 -0.74 12.03 -12.99
CA ARG A 128 -1.54 13.25 -13.07
C ARG A 128 -3.01 12.85 -12.99
N THR A 129 -3.73 13.39 -12.03
CA THR A 129 -5.16 13.16 -11.87
C THR A 129 -5.87 13.63 -13.15
N GLN A 130 -6.40 12.71 -13.93
CA GLN A 130 -7.22 13.01 -15.09
C GLN A 130 -8.69 13.14 -14.65
N ARG A 131 -9.44 14.06 -15.30
CA ARG A 131 -10.88 14.18 -15.08
C ARG A 131 -11.55 12.86 -15.42
N GLY A 132 -12.25 12.23 -14.43
CA GLY A 132 -13.03 11.03 -14.64
C GLY A 132 -12.45 9.73 -14.04
N ARG A 133 -11.38 9.85 -13.25
CA ARG A 133 -10.88 8.75 -12.39
C ARG A 133 -11.01 9.07 -10.91
#